data_3b610a9e5c82d4c4384296051561a60a
#
_entry.id   3b610a9e5c82d4c4384296051561a60a
#
_cell.length_a   1.000
_cell.length_b   1.000
_cell.length_c   1.000
_cell.angle_alpha   90.00
_cell.angle_beta   90.00
_cell.angle_gamma   90.00
#
_symmetry.space_group_name_H-M   'P 1'
#
loop_
_entity.id
_entity.type
_entity.pdbx_description
1 polymer ?
#
loop_
_entity_poly.entity_id
_entity_poly.type
_entity_poly.pdbx_seq_one_letter_code
_entity_poly.pdbx_strand_id
1 'polypeptide(L)'
;QGKSARGGVPGPGEAGLEALPSAGGTETAAPKELGWDDVTAVDIVGLEVGYRLIPLVDKSQGGQLLGRIKGVRKKLSQELGFLMPSVHIRDNLDLMPNVYRITLMGVTIAEAEIHPDRELAINPGQVFGKIEGIEGRDPAFGLDAIWIESTQKDHAQTLGYTVVDSSTVVATHLNQVLQQHSNELIGHEEVQQWLDQLAK
;
A
#
# COMPACT_ATOMS: atom_id res chain seq x y z
N GLN A 1 -38.54 -45.59 -64.14
CA GLN A 1 -39.73 -46.45 -64.05
C GLN A 1 -40.07 -46.58 -62.58
N GLY A 2 -41.09 -46.14 -62.04
CA GLY A 2 -42.45 -45.94 -62.51
C GLY A 2 -43.38 -46.03 -61.31
N LYS A 3 -44.22 -45.02 -61.24
CA LYS A 3 -45.65 -45.11 -60.78
C LYS A 3 -45.87 -45.23 -59.23
N SER A 4 -46.43 -44.22 -58.64
CA SER A 4 -47.85 -43.79 -58.67
C SER A 4 -48.66 -44.49 -57.57
N ALA A 5 -49.30 -43.85 -56.71
CA ALA A 5 -50.48 -43.02 -56.63
C ALA A 5 -51.30 -43.27 -55.37
N ARG A 6 -51.87 -42.18 -54.85
CA ARG A 6 -53.16 -42.04 -54.20
C ARG A 6 -53.34 -42.73 -52.83
N GLY A 7 -53.86 -42.13 -51.82
CA GLY A 7 -54.84 -41.06 -51.67
C GLY A 7 -55.59 -41.37 -50.41
N GLY A 8 -56.00 -40.35 -49.67
CA GLY A 8 -56.90 -40.61 -48.54
C GLY A 8 -56.79 -39.55 -47.45
N VAL A 9 -57.57 -38.53 -47.61
CA VAL A 9 -58.04 -37.62 -46.55
C VAL A 9 -59.46 -38.15 -46.25
N PRO A 10 -60.13 -37.92 -45.15
CA PRO A 10 -59.96 -37.03 -44.00
C PRO A 10 -60.41 -37.62 -42.65
N GLY A 11 -60.29 -36.87 -41.58
CA GLY A 11 -61.10 -37.03 -40.36
C GLY A 11 -60.52 -36.09 -39.24
N PRO A 12 -61.38 -35.25 -38.68
CA PRO A 12 -60.98 -34.32 -37.64
C PRO A 12 -61.12 -34.96 -36.25
N GLY A 13 -60.16 -34.75 -35.43
CA GLY A 13 -60.24 -35.28 -34.07
C GLY A 13 -59.15 -34.78 -33.16
N GLU A 14 -59.56 -33.93 -32.32
CA GLU A 14 -59.04 -33.65 -30.98
C GLU A 14 -57.71 -32.84 -30.83
N ALA A 15 -57.97 -31.63 -30.37
CA ALA A 15 -57.05 -30.72 -29.78
C ALA A 15 -56.29 -31.38 -28.61
N GLY A 16 -55.04 -31.71 -28.85
CA GLY A 16 -54.06 -31.90 -27.77
C GLY A 16 -53.54 -30.58 -27.34
N LEU A 17 -53.89 -30.18 -26.14
CA LEU A 17 -53.29 -29.05 -25.45
C LEU A 17 -51.81 -29.38 -25.22
N GLU A 18 -50.95 -28.91 -26.08
CA GLU A 18 -49.52 -28.87 -25.77
C GLU A 18 -49.30 -27.85 -24.64
N ALA A 19 -48.94 -28.37 -23.48
CA ALA A 19 -48.49 -27.59 -22.37
C ALA A 19 -47.25 -26.79 -22.77
N LEU A 20 -47.39 -25.46 -22.71
CA LEU A 20 -46.26 -24.51 -22.79
C LEU A 20 -45.28 -24.87 -21.67
N PRO A 21 -43.96 -24.90 -21.97
CA PRO A 21 -42.97 -25.04 -20.92
C PRO A 21 -43.07 -23.80 -20.02
N SER A 22 -43.38 -24.05 -18.76
CA SER A 22 -43.32 -23.09 -17.68
C SER A 22 -41.95 -22.42 -17.74
N ALA A 23 -41.94 -21.12 -18.02
CA ALA A 23 -40.76 -20.30 -17.88
C ALA A 23 -40.28 -20.41 -16.44
N GLY A 24 -39.14 -21.10 -16.27
CA GLY A 24 -38.44 -21.12 -15.01
C GLY A 24 -38.16 -19.69 -14.60
N GLY A 25 -38.74 -19.29 -13.50
CA GLY A 25 -38.44 -18.00 -12.91
C GLY A 25 -36.93 -17.91 -12.68
N THR A 26 -36.31 -16.98 -13.37
CA THR A 26 -35.01 -16.47 -12.91
C THR A 26 -35.29 -15.79 -11.58
N GLU A 27 -35.01 -16.49 -10.49
CA GLU A 27 -34.81 -15.85 -9.22
C GLU A 27 -33.68 -14.82 -9.44
N THR A 28 -34.08 -13.59 -9.65
CA THR A 28 -33.16 -12.47 -9.47
C THR A 28 -32.83 -12.49 -7.99
N ALA A 29 -31.63 -13.05 -7.68
CA ALA A 29 -31.09 -13.00 -6.35
C ALA A 29 -31.15 -11.52 -5.93
N ALA A 30 -31.89 -11.22 -4.87
CA ALA A 30 -31.92 -9.89 -4.29
C ALA A 30 -30.47 -9.48 -4.02
N PRO A 31 -30.08 -8.21 -4.28
CA PRO A 31 -28.74 -7.76 -3.99
C PRO A 31 -28.46 -8.07 -2.51
N LYS A 32 -27.45 -8.90 -2.29
CA LYS A 32 -27.00 -9.26 -0.95
C LYS A 32 -26.63 -7.98 -0.23
N GLU A 33 -27.31 -7.65 0.85
CA GLU A 33 -26.92 -6.53 1.68
C GLU A 33 -25.50 -6.72 2.18
N LEU A 34 -24.71 -5.65 2.17
CA LEU A 34 -23.35 -5.64 2.68
C LEU A 34 -23.35 -6.00 4.17
N GLY A 35 -22.74 -7.12 4.50
CA GLY A 35 -22.50 -7.53 5.89
C GLY A 35 -21.14 -7.08 6.39
N TRP A 36 -20.91 -7.18 7.68
CA TRP A 36 -19.60 -6.89 8.29
C TRP A 36 -18.47 -7.76 7.71
N ASP A 37 -18.79 -8.97 7.22
CA ASP A 37 -17.85 -9.89 6.58
C ASP A 37 -17.41 -9.41 5.18
N ASP A 38 -18.19 -8.53 4.56
CA ASP A 38 -17.90 -7.96 3.25
C ASP A 38 -17.05 -6.68 3.37
N VAL A 39 -16.86 -6.15 4.59
CA VAL A 39 -16.02 -4.97 4.86
C VAL A 39 -14.59 -5.43 4.99
N THR A 40 -13.78 -5.15 3.96
CA THR A 40 -12.34 -5.35 4.05
C THR A 40 -11.78 -4.41 5.11
N ALA A 41 -11.14 -4.95 6.14
CA ALA A 41 -10.46 -4.13 7.12
C ALA A 41 -9.42 -3.25 6.41
N VAL A 42 -9.57 -1.94 6.53
CA VAL A 42 -8.59 -0.99 6.00
C VAL A 42 -7.35 -1.04 6.90
N ASP A 43 -6.18 -1.20 6.28
CA ASP A 43 -4.93 -1.15 7.02
C ASP A 43 -4.78 0.22 7.70
N ILE A 44 -4.45 0.20 8.99
CA ILE A 44 -4.28 1.44 9.76
C ILE A 44 -3.10 2.22 9.19
N VAL A 45 -1.98 1.55 8.97
CA VAL A 45 -0.79 2.14 8.34
C VAL A 45 -0.42 1.35 7.12
N GLY A 46 -0.37 2.00 5.97
CA GLY A 46 0.04 1.42 4.70
C GLY A 46 1.28 2.10 4.12
N LEU A 47 2.13 1.33 3.48
CA LEU A 47 3.24 1.80 2.67
C LEU A 47 3.11 1.20 1.28
N GLU A 48 2.80 2.01 0.30
CA GLU A 48 2.73 1.62 -1.10
C GLU A 48 4.04 2.00 -1.80
N VAL A 49 4.57 1.11 -2.61
CA VAL A 49 5.85 1.32 -3.30
C VAL A 49 5.71 1.11 -4.80
N GLY A 50 6.33 1.99 -5.58
CA GLY A 50 6.46 1.83 -7.02
C GLY A 50 7.36 0.64 -7.37
N TYR A 51 7.29 0.17 -8.60
CA TYR A 51 7.90 -1.11 -8.98
C TYR A 51 9.43 -1.16 -8.80
N ARG A 52 10.14 -0.04 -8.92
CA ARG A 52 11.60 0.01 -8.70
C ARG A 52 12.00 -0.08 -7.23
N LEU A 53 11.07 0.12 -6.33
CA LEU A 53 11.30 0.06 -4.89
C LEU A 53 10.98 -1.31 -4.30
N ILE A 54 10.40 -2.23 -5.07
CA ILE A 54 10.07 -3.59 -4.63
C ILE A 54 11.28 -4.31 -4.03
N PRO A 55 12.50 -4.24 -4.61
CA PRO A 55 13.67 -4.89 -4.02
C PRO A 55 13.99 -4.44 -2.58
N LEU A 56 13.63 -3.22 -2.19
CA LEU A 56 13.85 -2.71 -0.83
C LEU A 56 12.95 -3.39 0.21
N VAL A 57 11.80 -3.90 -0.22
CA VAL A 57 10.79 -4.54 0.64
C VAL A 57 10.72 -6.05 0.45
N ASP A 58 11.36 -6.60 -0.57
CA ASP A 58 11.40 -8.03 -0.83
C ASP A 58 12.42 -8.72 0.09
N LYS A 59 11.93 -9.61 0.94
CA LYS A 59 12.77 -10.40 1.85
C LYS A 59 13.81 -11.26 1.12
N SER A 60 13.48 -11.73 -0.08
CA SER A 60 14.39 -12.58 -0.89
C SER A 60 15.58 -11.79 -1.43
N GLN A 61 15.45 -10.46 -1.56
CA GLN A 61 16.46 -9.54 -2.07
C GLN A 61 17.14 -8.71 -0.95
N GLY A 62 17.02 -9.18 0.30
CA GLY A 62 17.65 -8.54 1.45
C GLY A 62 16.72 -7.63 2.28
N GLY A 63 15.62 -7.14 1.74
CA GLY A 63 14.53 -6.50 2.47
C GLY A 63 14.94 -5.48 3.55
N GLN A 64 15.96 -4.67 3.29
CA GLN A 64 16.54 -3.77 4.30
C GLN A 64 15.51 -2.84 4.93
N LEU A 65 14.55 -2.37 4.13
CA LEU A 65 13.50 -1.48 4.59
C LEU A 65 12.58 -2.15 5.61
N LEU A 66 12.30 -3.45 5.47
CA LEU A 66 11.46 -4.19 6.43
C LEU A 66 12.04 -4.20 7.84
N GLY A 67 13.36 -4.41 7.95
CA GLY A 67 14.06 -4.37 9.24
C GLY A 67 14.00 -2.98 9.88
N ARG A 68 14.17 -1.93 9.09
CA ARG A 68 14.10 -0.54 9.55
C ARG A 68 12.68 -0.16 10.00
N ILE A 69 11.65 -0.57 9.27
CA ILE A 69 10.25 -0.34 9.65
C ILE A 69 9.91 -1.00 10.97
N LYS A 70 10.37 -2.24 11.21
CA LYS A 70 10.22 -2.91 12.51
C LYS A 70 10.89 -2.13 13.62
N GLY A 71 12.09 -1.60 13.37
CA GLY A 71 12.81 -0.73 14.30
C GLY A 71 12.06 0.55 14.63
N VAL A 72 11.50 1.22 13.62
CA VAL A 72 10.66 2.42 13.79
C VAL A 72 9.44 2.12 14.65
N ARG A 73 8.71 1.04 14.35
CA ARG A 73 7.55 0.63 15.16
C ARG A 73 7.92 0.40 16.62
N LYS A 74 9.00 -0.35 16.87
CA LYS A 74 9.46 -0.64 18.23
C LYS A 74 9.80 0.64 18.98
N LYS A 75 10.58 1.53 18.36
CA LYS A 75 10.97 2.81 18.94
C LYS A 75 9.75 3.67 19.29
N LEU A 76 8.84 3.87 18.32
CA LEU A 76 7.64 4.66 18.53
C LEU A 76 6.73 4.07 19.59
N SER A 77 6.56 2.75 19.63
CA SER A 77 5.76 2.09 20.67
C SER A 77 6.33 2.35 22.07
N GLN A 78 7.65 2.38 22.20
CA GLN A 78 8.32 2.69 23.48
C GLN A 78 8.21 4.17 23.86
N GLU A 79 8.34 5.06 22.88
CA GLU A 79 8.29 6.52 23.10
C GLU A 79 6.87 7.02 23.39
N LEU A 80 5.88 6.46 22.73
CA LEU A 80 4.49 6.89 22.82
C LEU A 80 3.68 6.12 23.88
N GLY A 81 4.20 4.98 24.36
CA GLY A 81 3.57 4.20 25.43
C GLY A 81 2.39 3.34 24.98
N PHE A 82 2.19 3.16 23.68
CA PHE A 82 1.19 2.24 23.11
C PHE A 82 1.76 1.45 21.93
N LEU A 83 1.16 0.31 21.63
CA LEU A 83 1.64 -0.54 20.54
C LEU A 83 1.28 0.07 19.18
N MET A 84 2.29 0.48 18.42
CA MET A 84 2.11 0.99 17.07
C MET A 84 1.55 -0.10 16.14
N PRO A 85 0.53 0.23 15.33
CA PRO A 85 -0.04 -0.71 14.37
C PRO A 85 1.00 -1.27 13.41
N SER A 86 0.69 -2.42 12.83
CA SER A 86 1.52 -3.00 11.77
C SER A 86 1.50 -2.11 10.53
N VAL A 87 2.66 -1.96 9.89
CA VAL A 87 2.78 -1.29 8.60
C VAL A 87 2.58 -2.34 7.50
N HIS A 88 1.53 -2.20 6.74
CA HIS A 88 1.25 -3.07 5.60
C HIS A 88 1.91 -2.50 4.35
N ILE A 89 2.78 -3.30 3.76
CA ILE A 89 3.55 -2.91 2.56
C ILE A 89 2.91 -3.57 1.36
N ARG A 90 2.63 -2.76 0.33
CA ARG A 90 2.04 -3.19 -0.94
C ARG A 90 2.81 -2.59 -2.10
N ASP A 91 2.95 -3.36 -3.17
CA ASP A 91 3.33 -2.81 -4.46
C ASP A 91 2.13 -2.11 -5.09
N ASN A 92 2.39 -0.95 -5.69
CA ASN A 92 1.38 -0.18 -6.41
C ASN A 92 1.96 0.24 -7.76
N LEU A 93 1.49 -0.41 -8.82
CA LEU A 93 1.96 -0.18 -10.19
C LEU A 93 1.43 1.12 -10.81
N ASP A 94 0.44 1.75 -10.17
CA ASP A 94 -0.07 3.06 -10.60
C ASP A 94 0.84 4.21 -10.14
N LEU A 95 1.73 3.94 -9.18
CA LEU A 95 2.73 4.91 -8.75
C LEU A 95 3.88 5.01 -9.76
N MET A 96 4.48 6.18 -9.83
CA MET A 96 5.75 6.34 -10.52
C MET A 96 6.79 5.36 -9.97
N PRO A 97 7.72 4.85 -10.80
CA PRO A 97 8.60 3.74 -10.43
C PRO A 97 9.38 3.91 -9.13
N ASN A 98 9.86 5.11 -8.87
CA ASN A 98 10.70 5.46 -7.73
C ASN A 98 9.93 6.13 -6.58
N VAL A 99 8.61 6.17 -6.67
CA VAL A 99 7.75 6.83 -5.69
C VAL A 99 7.22 5.83 -4.67
N TYR A 100 7.15 6.24 -3.43
CA TYR A 100 6.42 5.55 -2.39
C TYR A 100 5.37 6.47 -1.78
N ARG A 101 4.35 5.87 -1.19
CA ARG A 101 3.23 6.56 -0.57
C ARG A 101 2.95 5.98 0.80
N ILE A 102 2.75 6.85 1.77
CA ILE A 102 2.33 6.48 3.13
C ILE A 102 0.86 6.78 3.28
N THR A 103 0.09 5.79 3.68
CA THR A 103 -1.34 5.91 3.92
C THR A 103 -1.66 5.67 5.38
N LEU A 104 -2.64 6.39 5.89
CA LEU A 104 -3.20 6.21 7.21
C LEU A 104 -4.70 6.00 7.09
N MET A 105 -5.21 4.85 7.57
CA MET A 105 -6.63 4.46 7.43
C MET A 105 -7.15 4.60 5.99
N GLY A 106 -6.32 4.24 5.00
CA GLY A 106 -6.63 4.31 3.57
C GLY A 106 -6.47 5.71 2.94
N VAL A 107 -6.14 6.73 3.73
CA VAL A 107 -5.91 8.10 3.22
C VAL A 107 -4.42 8.32 3.00
N THR A 108 -4.07 8.84 1.83
CA THR A 108 -2.69 9.23 1.52
C THR A 108 -2.30 10.47 2.33
N ILE A 109 -1.29 10.33 3.17
CA ILE A 109 -0.79 11.41 4.04
C ILE A 109 0.59 11.92 3.64
N ALA A 110 1.37 11.11 2.93
CA ALA A 110 2.67 11.51 2.42
C ALA A 110 3.03 10.71 1.16
N GLU A 111 3.81 11.33 0.29
CA GLU A 111 4.34 10.73 -0.92
C GLU A 111 5.72 11.33 -1.19
N ALA A 112 6.67 10.52 -1.63
CA ALA A 112 7.98 11.00 -2.01
C ALA A 112 8.66 10.11 -3.03
N GLU A 113 9.63 10.66 -3.74
CA GLU A 113 10.48 9.96 -4.68
C GLU A 113 11.84 9.67 -4.05
N ILE A 114 12.34 8.44 -4.24
CA ILE A 114 13.68 8.02 -3.83
C ILE A 114 14.39 7.32 -4.98
N HIS A 115 15.72 7.30 -4.92
CA HIS A 115 16.55 6.59 -5.86
C HIS A 115 17.25 5.41 -5.16
N PRO A 116 16.76 4.16 -5.32
CA PRO A 116 17.25 3.00 -4.56
C PRO A 116 18.73 2.68 -4.81
N ASP A 117 19.26 3.06 -5.99
CA ASP A 117 20.65 2.83 -6.37
C ASP A 117 21.61 3.94 -5.92
N ARG A 118 21.09 4.95 -5.21
CA ARG A 118 21.84 6.12 -4.77
C ARG A 118 21.70 6.32 -3.28
N GLU A 119 22.56 7.19 -2.76
CA GLU A 119 22.49 7.67 -1.39
C GLU A 119 22.08 9.15 -1.37
N LEU A 120 21.38 9.56 -0.32
CA LEU A 120 20.94 10.94 -0.16
C LEU A 120 21.94 11.72 0.68
N ALA A 121 22.57 12.70 0.08
CA ALA A 121 23.43 13.68 0.75
C ALA A 121 22.58 14.87 1.18
N ILE A 122 22.25 14.93 2.47
CA ILE A 122 21.40 15.98 3.06
C ILE A 122 22.28 17.14 3.51
N ASN A 123 21.88 18.35 3.13
CA ASN A 123 22.54 19.57 3.60
C ASN A 123 22.00 19.96 5.00
N PRO A 124 22.82 19.88 6.06
CA PRO A 124 22.36 20.20 7.42
C PRO A 124 22.29 21.71 7.71
N GLY A 125 22.51 22.56 6.69
CA GLY A 125 22.49 24.03 6.81
C GLY A 125 23.79 24.72 6.35
N GLN A 126 24.94 24.07 6.51
CA GLN A 126 26.22 24.55 6.00
C GLN A 126 27.03 23.40 5.43
N VAL A 127 27.45 23.55 4.18
CA VAL A 127 28.35 22.62 3.50
C VAL A 127 29.49 23.41 2.88
N PHE A 128 30.66 22.79 2.77
CA PHE A 128 31.89 23.42 2.31
C PHE A 128 32.11 23.33 0.79
N GLY A 129 31.15 22.82 0.05
CA GLY A 129 31.22 22.69 -1.40
C GLY A 129 29.99 22.07 -1.97
N LYS A 130 29.88 22.08 -3.31
CA LYS A 130 28.82 21.41 -4.04
C LYS A 130 29.26 20.01 -4.43
N ILE A 131 28.31 19.10 -4.46
CA ILE A 131 28.50 17.75 -4.96
C ILE A 131 27.55 17.51 -6.14
N GLU A 132 27.99 16.72 -7.11
CA GLU A 132 27.18 16.39 -8.27
C GLU A 132 26.22 15.26 -7.97
N GLY A 133 25.00 15.38 -8.50
CA GLY A 133 23.96 14.36 -8.35
C GLY A 133 22.60 14.87 -8.79
N ILE A 134 21.57 14.15 -8.40
CA ILE A 134 20.18 14.52 -8.68
C ILE A 134 19.68 15.39 -7.52
N GLU A 135 19.36 16.63 -7.81
CA GLU A 135 18.81 17.54 -6.82
C GLU A 135 17.45 17.08 -6.30
N GLY A 136 17.21 17.22 -5.01
CA GLY A 136 15.98 16.84 -4.36
C GLY A 136 15.88 17.41 -2.95
N ARG A 137 14.95 16.88 -2.20
CA ARG A 137 14.77 17.25 -0.79
C ARG A 137 14.59 16.00 0.06
N ASP A 138 15.06 16.09 1.30
CA ASP A 138 14.74 15.09 2.30
C ASP A 138 13.25 15.12 2.62
N PRO A 139 12.51 14.02 2.43
CA PRO A 139 11.07 14.00 2.62
C PRO A 139 10.64 14.12 4.09
N ALA A 140 11.50 13.77 5.04
CA ALA A 140 11.18 13.82 6.46
C ALA A 140 11.19 15.25 7.01
N PHE A 141 12.19 16.03 6.67
CA PHE A 141 12.43 17.36 7.24
C PHE A 141 12.44 18.49 6.19
N GLY A 142 12.34 18.16 4.90
CA GLY A 142 12.30 19.12 3.81
C GLY A 142 13.63 19.85 3.56
N LEU A 143 14.74 19.30 4.06
CA LEU A 143 16.06 19.86 3.84
C LEU A 143 16.52 19.66 2.40
N ASP A 144 17.30 20.60 1.88
CA ASP A 144 17.91 20.46 0.57
C ASP A 144 18.87 19.27 0.57
N ALA A 145 18.77 18.43 -0.45
CA ALA A 145 19.54 17.21 -0.55
C ALA A 145 19.88 16.86 -1.99
N ILE A 146 20.86 16.02 -2.18
CA ILE A 146 21.33 15.57 -3.49
C ILE A 146 21.46 14.04 -3.46
N TRP A 147 20.86 13.37 -4.43
CA TRP A 147 21.06 11.94 -4.65
C TRP A 147 22.39 11.71 -5.36
N ILE A 148 23.32 11.09 -4.67
CA ILE A 148 24.69 10.85 -5.12
C ILE A 148 24.95 9.37 -5.36
N GLU A 149 25.99 9.06 -6.13
CA GLU A 149 26.49 7.69 -6.23
C GLU A 149 27.23 7.30 -4.94
N SER A 150 27.18 6.01 -4.59
CA SER A 150 27.82 5.50 -3.37
C SER A 150 29.33 5.77 -3.32
N THR A 151 29.98 5.88 -4.48
CA THR A 151 31.40 6.23 -4.61
C THR A 151 31.71 7.64 -4.11
N GLN A 152 30.74 8.54 -4.09
CA GLN A 152 30.89 9.93 -3.65
C GLN A 152 30.58 10.13 -2.17
N LYS A 153 30.20 9.09 -1.45
CA LYS A 153 29.80 9.15 -0.04
C LYS A 153 30.84 9.84 0.84
N ASP A 154 32.09 9.36 0.80
CA ASP A 154 33.15 9.90 1.63
C ASP A 154 33.45 11.36 1.29
N HIS A 155 33.41 11.70 0.01
CA HIS A 155 33.58 13.08 -0.44
C HIS A 155 32.46 13.99 0.05
N ALA A 156 31.20 13.55 -0.05
CA ALA A 156 30.07 14.30 0.47
C ALA A 156 30.16 14.52 1.98
N GLN A 157 30.54 13.50 2.73
CA GLN A 157 30.73 13.61 4.18
C GLN A 157 31.85 14.60 4.53
N THR A 158 32.95 14.61 3.78
CA THR A 158 34.04 15.56 3.93
C THR A 158 33.59 17.01 3.69
N LEU A 159 32.64 17.20 2.77
CA LEU A 159 32.06 18.52 2.49
C LEU A 159 31.00 18.95 3.53
N GLY A 160 30.67 18.09 4.49
CA GLY A 160 29.72 18.39 5.56
C GLY A 160 28.29 17.93 5.31
N TYR A 161 28.02 17.14 4.26
CA TYR A 161 26.72 16.52 4.04
C TYR A 161 26.50 15.33 4.98
N THR A 162 25.26 15.14 5.37
CA THR A 162 24.83 13.89 6.03
C THR A 162 24.37 12.93 4.95
N VAL A 163 25.04 11.78 4.82
CA VAL A 163 24.73 10.81 3.77
C VAL A 163 24.00 9.62 4.36
N VAL A 164 22.84 9.29 3.81
CA VAL A 164 21.98 8.19 4.22
C VAL A 164 21.53 7.38 3.01
N ASP A 165 21.31 6.08 3.22
CA ASP A 165 20.76 5.21 2.18
C ASP A 165 19.25 5.42 1.98
N SER A 166 18.73 5.00 0.84
CA SER A 166 17.32 5.15 0.48
C SER A 166 16.36 4.50 1.48
N SER A 167 16.70 3.35 2.03
CA SER A 167 15.89 2.67 3.05
C SER A 167 15.79 3.50 4.33
N THR A 168 16.87 4.17 4.73
CA THR A 168 16.87 5.08 5.88
C THR A 168 15.99 6.29 5.62
N VAL A 169 16.01 6.83 4.41
CA VAL A 169 15.15 7.96 4.03
C VAL A 169 13.67 7.62 4.22
N VAL A 170 13.23 6.47 3.70
CA VAL A 170 11.84 6.01 3.84
C VAL A 170 11.49 5.78 5.31
N ALA A 171 12.35 5.09 6.06
CA ALA A 171 12.11 4.78 7.47
C ALA A 171 12.04 6.05 8.32
N THR A 172 12.88 7.04 8.07
CA THR A 172 12.88 8.33 8.77
C THR A 172 11.61 9.13 8.45
N HIS A 173 11.21 9.14 7.19
CA HIS A 173 9.96 9.79 6.78
C HIS A 173 8.74 9.12 7.41
N LEU A 174 8.68 7.80 7.40
CA LEU A 174 7.62 7.04 8.06
C LEU A 174 7.56 7.36 9.57
N ASN A 175 8.71 7.38 10.25
CA ASN A 175 8.79 7.74 11.66
C ASN A 175 8.22 9.13 11.93
N GLN A 176 8.61 10.11 11.13
CA GLN A 176 8.15 11.49 11.25
C GLN A 176 6.63 11.60 11.05
N VAL A 177 6.11 10.97 10.01
CA VAL A 177 4.68 10.96 9.69
C VAL A 177 3.88 10.30 10.80
N LEU A 178 4.30 9.14 11.31
CA LEU A 178 3.62 8.42 12.39
C LEU A 178 3.65 9.19 13.70
N GLN A 179 4.73 9.91 14.01
CA GLN A 179 4.79 10.79 15.17
C GLN A 179 3.79 11.94 15.07
N GLN A 180 3.71 12.59 13.91
CA GLN A 180 2.78 13.70 13.68
C GLN A 180 1.31 13.29 13.77
N HIS A 181 1.00 12.04 13.39
CA HIS A 181 -0.35 11.48 13.40
C HIS A 181 -0.59 10.49 14.54
N SER A 182 0.23 10.51 15.58
CA SER A 182 0.15 9.55 16.69
C SER A 182 -1.19 9.55 17.42
N ASN A 183 -1.84 10.70 17.52
CA ASN A 183 -3.17 10.84 18.11
C ASN A 183 -4.28 10.14 17.30
N GLU A 184 -4.09 9.97 16.00
CA GLU A 184 -5.04 9.27 15.11
C GLU A 184 -4.84 7.75 15.16
N LEU A 185 -3.65 7.30 15.63
CA LEU A 185 -3.27 5.89 15.70
C LEU A 185 -3.74 5.19 16.99
N ILE A 186 -4.18 5.97 17.97
CA ILE A 186 -4.74 5.43 19.20
C ILE A 186 -6.17 5.00 18.91
N GLY A 187 -6.36 3.70 18.71
CA GLY A 187 -7.66 3.11 18.42
C GLY A 187 -8.46 2.79 19.68
N HIS A 188 -9.70 2.36 19.46
CA HIS A 188 -10.61 1.98 20.54
C HIS A 188 -10.08 0.80 21.36
N GLU A 189 -9.39 -0.15 20.73
CA GLU A 189 -8.84 -1.33 21.41
C GLU A 189 -7.74 -0.96 22.41
N GLU A 190 -6.85 -0.02 22.06
CA GLU A 190 -5.80 0.46 22.94
C GLU A 190 -6.39 1.19 24.16
N VAL A 191 -7.39 2.03 23.91
CA VAL A 191 -8.10 2.72 25.00
C VAL A 191 -8.79 1.73 25.92
N GLN A 192 -9.44 0.71 25.40
CA GLN A 192 -10.09 -0.34 26.17
C GLN A 192 -9.08 -1.14 27.00
N GLN A 193 -7.94 -1.51 26.42
CA GLN A 193 -6.88 -2.20 27.14
C GLN A 193 -6.33 -1.37 28.31
N TRP A 194 -6.18 -0.07 28.13
CA TRP A 194 -5.77 0.82 29.22
C TRP A 194 -6.82 0.91 30.32
N LEU A 195 -8.08 1.01 29.98
CA LEU A 195 -9.19 1.01 30.95
C LEU A 195 -9.24 -0.30 31.75
N ASP A 196 -9.03 -1.43 31.08
CA ASP A 196 -9.00 -2.75 31.72
C ASP A 196 -7.78 -2.92 32.65
N GLN A 197 -6.65 -2.27 32.34
CA GLN A 197 -5.48 -2.25 33.23
C GLN A 197 -5.68 -1.36 34.46
N LEU A 198 -6.39 -0.24 34.29
CA LEU A 198 -6.69 0.68 35.41
C LEU A 198 -7.78 0.15 36.36
N ALA A 199 -8.61 -0.78 35.90
CA ALA A 199 -9.69 -1.40 36.68
C ALA A 199 -9.21 -2.57 37.54
N LYS A 200 -7.93 -2.94 37.49
CA LYS A 200 -7.27 -3.97 38.34
C LYS A 200 -6.55 -3.32 39.48
#